data_01dba6632b9d6d35738bd8813d91257c
#
_entry.id   01dba6632b9d6d35738bd8813d91257c
#
_cell.length_a   1.000
_cell.length_b   1.000
_cell.length_c   1.000
_cell.angle_alpha   90.00
_cell.angle_beta   90.00
_cell.angle_gamma   90.00
#
_symmetry.space_group_name_H-M   'P 1'
#
loop_
_entity.id
_entity.type
_entity.pdbx_description
1 polymer ?
#
loop_
_entity_poly.entity_id
_entity_poly.type
_entity_poly.pdbx_seq_one_letter_code
_entity_poly.pdbx_strand_id
1 'polypeptide(L)'
;MKIHEEILKRRYVIKGILNEGSRPVELAPPENNSSHPLSYMELPFDPEYTLYNNRMTPEFLNNVSPDEQYWAVRQGVILRNTGEFPVEISGPEAEKFANVIFTRDMSKFKLGRCSYQFACLHNGGMITDGVMLHLKKGLLWMAQADGELFKWYEAHAKGFDVNVKDPKVWVSQIQGPKSMHV
;
A
#
# COMPACT_ATOMS: atom_id res chain seq x y z
N MET A 1 8.31 -15.03 12.67
CA MET A 1 9.74 -15.07 12.33
C MET A 1 10.02 -16.00 11.14
N LYS A 2 9.80 -17.31 11.24
CA LYS A 2 10.11 -18.26 10.13
C LYS A 2 9.42 -17.94 8.77
N ILE A 3 8.15 -17.52 8.77
CA ILE A 3 7.41 -17.20 7.53
C ILE A 3 8.03 -15.96 6.85
N HIS A 4 8.37 -14.93 7.61
CA HIS A 4 9.01 -13.73 7.06
C HIS A 4 10.38 -14.03 6.43
N GLU A 5 11.19 -14.87 7.08
CA GLU A 5 12.48 -15.32 6.53
C GLU A 5 12.30 -16.08 5.21
N GLU A 6 11.27 -16.94 5.11
CA GLU A 6 10.96 -17.67 3.87
C GLU A 6 10.53 -16.71 2.76
N ILE A 7 9.73 -15.70 3.07
CA ILE A 7 9.29 -14.68 2.11
C ILE A 7 10.47 -13.85 1.60
N LEU A 8 11.40 -13.46 2.49
CA LEU A 8 12.60 -12.71 2.08
C LEU A 8 13.49 -13.49 1.11
N LYS A 9 13.59 -14.82 1.27
CA LYS A 9 14.32 -15.69 0.31
C LYS A 9 13.69 -15.73 -1.07
N ARG A 10 12.38 -15.54 -1.17
CA ARG A 10 11.59 -15.55 -2.41
C ARG A 10 11.50 -14.18 -3.07
N ARG A 11 12.25 -13.19 -2.58
CA ARG A 11 12.24 -11.84 -3.13
C ARG A 11 12.75 -11.85 -4.58
N TYR A 12 11.95 -11.24 -5.48
CA TYR A 12 12.37 -11.01 -6.85
C TYR A 12 13.58 -10.07 -6.90
N VAL A 13 14.64 -10.55 -7.49
CA VAL A 13 15.85 -9.77 -7.77
C VAL A 13 15.86 -9.49 -9.26
N ILE A 14 15.84 -8.21 -9.66
CA ILE A 14 15.94 -7.83 -11.07
C ILE A 14 17.25 -8.37 -11.62
N LYS A 15 17.16 -9.49 -12.34
CA LYS A 15 18.27 -10.07 -13.09
C LYS A 15 18.27 -9.45 -14.48
N GLY A 16 19.32 -8.77 -14.88
CA GLY A 16 19.47 -8.38 -16.26
C GLY A 16 19.76 -6.92 -16.57
N ILE A 17 19.71 -6.03 -15.59
CA ILE A 17 20.20 -4.65 -15.77
C ILE A 17 21.70 -4.54 -15.43
N LEU A 18 22.24 -5.52 -14.73
CA LEU A 18 23.62 -5.53 -14.29
C LEU A 18 24.44 -6.50 -15.13
N ASN A 19 25.61 -6.07 -15.62
CA ASN A 19 26.58 -6.91 -16.32
C ASN A 19 26.92 -8.16 -15.50
N GLU A 20 27.28 -9.26 -16.17
CA GLU A 20 27.79 -10.46 -15.51
C GLU A 20 28.86 -10.08 -14.49
N GLY A 21 28.67 -10.50 -13.23
CA GLY A 21 29.56 -10.18 -12.11
C GLY A 21 29.12 -9.02 -11.21
N SER A 22 28.09 -8.26 -11.57
CA SER A 22 27.51 -7.23 -10.70
C SER A 22 26.67 -7.87 -9.59
N ARG A 23 26.81 -7.37 -8.35
CA ARG A 23 25.91 -7.76 -7.27
C ARG A 23 24.56 -7.06 -7.42
N PRO A 24 23.44 -7.74 -7.17
CA PRO A 24 22.14 -7.07 -7.14
C PRO A 24 22.18 -5.94 -6.09
N VAL A 25 21.71 -4.77 -6.48
CA VAL A 25 21.56 -3.64 -5.55
C VAL A 25 20.29 -3.86 -4.74
N GLU A 26 20.41 -4.01 -3.45
CA GLU A 26 19.27 -4.01 -2.54
C GLU A 26 18.88 -2.55 -2.26
N LEU A 27 17.71 -2.14 -2.73
CA LEU A 27 17.22 -0.77 -2.56
C LEU A 27 16.72 -0.50 -1.13
N ALA A 28 16.43 -1.54 -0.35
CA ALA A 28 16.05 -1.42 1.05
C ALA A 28 16.66 -2.57 1.88
N PRO A 29 17.21 -2.26 3.07
CA PRO A 29 17.71 -3.27 3.97
C PRO A 29 16.62 -4.28 4.35
N PRO A 30 16.94 -5.60 4.41
CA PRO A 30 15.95 -6.63 4.73
C PRO A 30 15.23 -6.43 6.07
N GLU A 31 15.91 -5.85 7.06
CA GLU A 31 15.36 -5.56 8.38
C GLU A 31 14.24 -4.52 8.40
N ASN A 32 14.15 -3.70 7.35
CA ASN A 32 13.09 -2.70 7.18
C ASN A 32 11.89 -3.23 6.40
N ASN A 33 12.01 -4.43 5.84
CA ASN A 33 10.94 -5.03 5.05
C ASN A 33 9.97 -5.78 5.97
N SER A 34 8.69 -5.70 5.66
CA SER A 34 7.65 -6.39 6.42
C SER A 34 6.77 -7.24 5.50
N SER A 35 6.28 -8.36 6.03
CA SER A 35 5.39 -9.27 5.31
C SER A 35 3.97 -9.17 5.82
N HIS A 36 3.01 -9.29 4.92
CA HIS A 36 1.60 -9.32 5.27
C HIS A 36 1.31 -10.50 6.23
N PRO A 37 0.49 -10.35 7.27
CA PRO A 37 0.16 -11.43 8.19
C PRO A 37 -0.43 -12.69 7.52
N LEU A 38 -1.08 -12.52 6.38
CA LEU A 38 -1.69 -13.60 5.61
C LEU A 38 -0.78 -14.15 4.48
N SER A 39 0.47 -13.73 4.39
CA SER A 39 1.39 -14.21 3.32
C SER A 39 1.63 -15.72 3.35
N TYR A 40 1.39 -16.39 4.47
CA TYR A 40 1.45 -17.84 4.54
C TYR A 40 0.45 -18.54 3.60
N MET A 41 -0.65 -17.87 3.23
CA MET A 41 -1.66 -18.38 2.30
C MET A 41 -1.17 -18.38 0.84
N GLU A 42 -0.14 -17.60 0.54
CA GLU A 42 0.44 -17.47 -0.78
C GLU A 42 1.50 -18.55 -1.06
N LEU A 43 2.16 -19.07 0.00
CA LEU A 43 3.28 -20.00 -0.13
C LEU A 43 3.01 -21.26 -0.96
N PRO A 44 1.79 -21.87 -0.94
CA PRO A 44 1.48 -23.01 -1.79
C PRO A 44 1.54 -22.74 -3.29
N PHE A 45 1.46 -21.45 -3.68
CA PHE A 45 1.49 -21.02 -5.08
C PHE A 45 2.89 -20.67 -5.57
N ASP A 46 3.93 -20.96 -4.79
CA ASP A 46 5.34 -20.65 -5.08
C ASP A 46 5.56 -19.19 -5.48
N PRO A 47 5.27 -18.22 -4.57
CA PRO A 47 5.33 -16.80 -4.87
C PRO A 47 6.74 -16.27 -4.97
N GLU A 48 6.95 -15.32 -5.89
CA GLU A 48 8.05 -14.37 -5.86
C GLU A 48 7.55 -13.02 -5.37
N TYR A 49 8.33 -12.37 -4.49
CA TYR A 49 7.92 -11.12 -3.85
C TYR A 49 8.73 -9.92 -4.33
N THR A 50 8.06 -8.80 -4.48
CA THR A 50 8.66 -7.47 -4.67
C THR A 50 8.40 -6.59 -3.46
N LEU A 51 9.04 -5.42 -3.44
CA LEU A 51 8.83 -4.40 -2.41
C LEU A 51 7.84 -3.35 -2.90
N TYR A 52 6.91 -3.00 -2.04
CA TYR A 52 5.98 -1.90 -2.21
C TYR A 52 5.75 -1.24 -0.85
N ASN A 53 6.16 0.03 -0.67
CA ASN A 53 6.18 0.71 0.65
C ASN A 53 6.93 -0.06 1.74
N ASN A 54 8.07 -0.67 1.45
CA ASN A 54 8.80 -1.56 2.36
C ASN A 54 7.99 -2.78 2.84
N ARG A 55 6.93 -3.14 2.12
CA ARG A 55 6.11 -4.32 2.34
C ARG A 55 6.35 -5.34 1.23
N MET A 56 6.51 -6.59 1.64
CA MET A 56 6.65 -7.71 0.70
C MET A 56 5.29 -8.02 0.09
N THR A 57 5.18 -7.84 -1.23
CA THR A 57 3.96 -8.08 -2.02
C THR A 57 4.25 -9.13 -3.08
N PRO A 58 3.37 -10.13 -3.29
CA PRO A 58 3.59 -11.14 -4.32
C PRO A 58 3.51 -10.50 -5.71
N GLU A 59 4.56 -10.71 -6.51
CA GLU A 59 4.65 -10.26 -7.89
C GLU A 59 4.24 -11.38 -8.84
N PHE A 60 4.73 -12.60 -8.59
CA PHE A 60 4.44 -13.80 -9.39
C PHE A 60 4.00 -14.95 -8.49
N LEU A 61 3.17 -15.82 -9.02
CA LEU A 61 2.75 -17.10 -8.43
C LEU A 61 3.14 -18.21 -9.42
N ASN A 62 4.31 -18.84 -9.22
CA ASN A 62 4.93 -19.72 -10.21
C ASN A 62 4.16 -21.03 -10.44
N ASN A 63 3.39 -21.49 -9.44
CA ASN A 63 2.56 -22.71 -9.56
C ASN A 63 1.18 -22.47 -10.19
N VAL A 64 0.89 -21.23 -10.64
CA VAL A 64 -0.37 -20.90 -11.30
C VAL A 64 -0.06 -20.20 -12.62
N SER A 65 -0.61 -20.69 -13.72
CA SER A 65 -0.36 -20.08 -15.02
C SER A 65 -0.86 -18.62 -15.08
N PRO A 66 -0.23 -17.74 -15.87
CA PRO A 66 -0.72 -16.36 -16.06
C PRO A 66 -2.18 -16.31 -16.53
N ASP A 67 -2.61 -17.23 -17.37
CA ASP A 67 -4.00 -17.31 -17.84
C ASP A 67 -4.96 -17.65 -16.71
N GLU A 68 -4.61 -18.61 -15.85
CA GLU A 68 -5.43 -18.94 -14.67
C GLU A 68 -5.53 -17.75 -13.70
N GLN A 69 -4.44 -17.05 -13.43
CA GLN A 69 -4.44 -15.85 -12.59
C GLN A 69 -5.33 -14.76 -13.20
N TYR A 70 -5.20 -14.51 -14.51
CA TYR A 70 -6.01 -13.51 -15.21
C TYR A 70 -7.50 -13.85 -15.16
N TRP A 71 -7.88 -15.09 -15.52
CA TRP A 71 -9.29 -15.48 -15.56
C TRP A 71 -9.91 -15.64 -14.18
N ALA A 72 -9.13 -15.99 -13.16
CA ALA A 72 -9.62 -16.01 -11.78
C ALA A 72 -10.17 -14.65 -11.34
N VAL A 73 -9.45 -13.57 -11.62
CA VAL A 73 -9.93 -12.21 -11.28
C VAL A 73 -11.02 -11.70 -12.23
N ARG A 74 -11.04 -12.15 -13.50
CA ARG A 74 -12.01 -11.68 -14.49
C ARG A 74 -13.37 -12.37 -14.40
N GLN A 75 -13.42 -13.61 -13.94
CA GLN A 75 -14.64 -14.44 -13.92
C GLN A 75 -15.05 -14.87 -12.51
N GLY A 76 -14.15 -14.77 -11.55
CA GLY A 76 -14.33 -15.22 -10.18
C GLY A 76 -14.21 -14.10 -9.15
N VAL A 77 -13.50 -14.44 -8.09
CA VAL A 77 -13.06 -13.53 -7.03
C VAL A 77 -11.71 -14.00 -6.52
N ILE A 78 -10.82 -13.07 -6.26
CA ILE A 78 -9.53 -13.33 -5.63
C ILE A 78 -9.38 -12.49 -4.35
N LEU A 79 -8.61 -13.03 -3.41
CA LEU A 79 -8.04 -12.29 -2.28
C LEU A 79 -6.58 -11.99 -2.61
N ARG A 80 -6.21 -10.72 -2.62
CA ARG A 80 -4.83 -10.28 -2.84
C ARG A 80 -4.34 -9.50 -1.63
N ASN A 81 -3.20 -9.89 -1.08
CA ASN A 81 -2.47 -9.08 -0.13
C ASN A 81 -1.67 -8.03 -0.89
N THR A 82 -1.76 -6.80 -0.44
CA THR A 82 -1.18 -5.65 -1.15
C THR A 82 -0.20 -4.90 -0.25
N GLY A 83 0.61 -4.04 -0.87
CA GLY A 83 1.63 -3.27 -0.17
C GLY A 83 1.21 -1.84 0.19
N GLU A 84 -0.04 -1.42 -0.11
CA GLU A 84 -0.51 -0.08 0.25
C GLU A 84 -0.27 0.19 1.73
N PHE A 85 0.27 1.37 2.03
CA PHE A 85 0.64 1.79 3.36
C PHE A 85 -0.39 2.77 3.91
N PRO A 86 -1.31 2.32 4.78
CA PRO A 86 -2.23 3.24 5.43
C PRO A 86 -1.49 4.20 6.37
N VAL A 87 -1.83 5.49 6.27
CA VAL A 87 -1.41 6.52 7.21
C VAL A 87 -2.62 7.05 7.92
N GLU A 88 -2.57 7.12 9.24
CA GLU A 88 -3.60 7.74 10.07
C GLU A 88 -3.31 9.23 10.24
N ILE A 89 -4.32 10.04 9.98
CA ILE A 89 -4.35 11.48 10.29
C ILE A 89 -5.45 11.67 11.32
N SER A 90 -5.11 12.05 12.54
CA SER A 90 -6.06 12.18 13.64
C SER A 90 -5.88 13.49 14.39
N GLY A 91 -6.97 14.02 14.93
CA GLY A 91 -6.99 15.28 15.69
C GLY A 91 -8.15 16.20 15.31
N PRO A 92 -8.36 17.27 16.09
CA PRO A 92 -9.45 18.21 15.85
C PRO A 92 -9.42 18.90 14.48
N GLU A 93 -8.24 19.06 13.89
CA GLU A 93 -8.04 19.71 12.59
C GLU A 93 -7.70 18.72 11.45
N ALA A 94 -7.99 17.41 11.61
CA ALA A 94 -7.61 16.38 10.63
C ALA A 94 -8.19 16.66 9.22
N GLU A 95 -9.47 17.01 9.12
CA GLU A 95 -10.12 17.31 7.83
C GLU A 95 -9.57 18.62 7.23
N LYS A 96 -9.28 19.63 8.05
CA LYS A 96 -8.68 20.89 7.60
C LYS A 96 -7.25 20.66 7.09
N PHE A 97 -6.46 19.87 7.80
CA PHE A 97 -5.12 19.48 7.38
C PHE A 97 -5.17 18.67 6.06
N ALA A 98 -6.04 17.68 5.99
CA ALA A 98 -6.19 16.87 4.77
C ALA A 98 -6.60 17.73 3.55
N ASN A 99 -7.39 18.79 3.76
CA ASN A 99 -7.78 19.72 2.71
C ASN A 99 -6.60 20.58 2.16
N VAL A 100 -5.51 20.68 2.92
CA VAL A 100 -4.28 21.33 2.44
C VAL A 100 -3.40 20.38 1.64
N ILE A 101 -3.40 19.08 2.01
CA ILE A 101 -2.54 18.07 1.40
C ILE A 101 -3.14 17.50 0.11
N PHE A 102 -4.47 17.26 0.10
CA PHE A 102 -5.15 16.53 -0.96
C PHE A 102 -5.99 17.44 -1.85
N THR A 103 -6.19 16.99 -3.08
CA THR A 103 -6.84 17.81 -4.12
C THR A 103 -8.35 17.90 -4.02
N ARG A 104 -9.01 16.95 -3.34
CA ARG A 104 -10.47 16.97 -3.16
C ARG A 104 -10.86 17.78 -1.94
N ASP A 105 -12.00 18.48 -2.07
CA ASP A 105 -12.62 19.26 -1.00
C ASP A 105 -13.12 18.34 0.14
N MET A 106 -12.41 18.37 1.25
CA MET A 106 -12.71 17.56 2.42
C MET A 106 -14.00 17.96 3.12
N SER A 107 -14.51 19.18 2.92
CA SER A 107 -15.79 19.61 3.47
C SER A 107 -16.99 18.83 2.91
N LYS A 108 -16.80 18.23 1.74
CA LYS A 108 -17.80 17.38 1.06
C LYS A 108 -17.60 15.89 1.33
N PHE A 109 -16.54 15.52 2.03
CA PHE A 109 -16.20 14.13 2.30
C PHE A 109 -16.99 13.58 3.50
N LYS A 110 -18.03 12.80 3.23
CA LYS A 110 -18.93 12.28 4.25
C LYS A 110 -18.30 11.19 5.11
N LEU A 111 -18.70 11.14 6.37
CA LEU A 111 -18.32 10.06 7.30
C LEU A 111 -18.71 8.67 6.76
N GLY A 112 -17.88 7.67 7.03
CA GLY A 112 -18.09 6.29 6.61
C GLY A 112 -17.95 6.06 5.10
N ARG A 113 -17.37 7.03 4.39
CA ARG A 113 -17.12 6.92 2.94
C ARG A 113 -15.63 6.82 2.64
N CYS A 114 -15.34 6.29 1.45
CA CYS A 114 -14.02 6.31 0.85
C CYS A 114 -14.00 7.31 -0.31
N SER A 115 -12.83 7.89 -0.56
CA SER A 115 -12.61 8.81 -1.67
C SER A 115 -11.22 8.63 -2.23
N TYR A 116 -11.11 8.54 -3.54
CA TYR A 116 -9.81 8.55 -4.21
C TYR A 116 -9.21 9.96 -4.14
N GLN A 117 -7.95 10.05 -3.70
CA GLN A 117 -7.26 11.30 -3.44
C GLN A 117 -5.92 11.36 -4.18
N PHE A 118 -5.52 12.57 -4.52
CA PHE A 118 -4.18 12.88 -5.01
C PHE A 118 -3.50 13.82 -4.05
N ALA A 119 -2.21 13.59 -3.77
CA ALA A 119 -1.34 14.55 -3.11
C ALA A 119 -0.39 15.14 -4.14
N CYS A 120 -0.21 16.46 -4.11
CA CYS A 120 0.58 17.18 -5.09
C CYS A 120 1.67 18.04 -4.44
N LEU A 121 2.75 18.25 -5.17
CA LEU A 121 3.74 19.28 -4.90
C LEU A 121 3.13 20.68 -5.10
N HIS A 122 3.78 21.71 -4.57
CA HIS A 122 3.35 23.11 -4.73
C HIS A 122 3.30 23.60 -6.19
N ASN A 123 4.03 22.94 -7.08
CA ASN A 123 3.99 23.23 -8.52
C ASN A 123 2.91 22.45 -9.29
N GLY A 124 2.07 21.66 -8.57
CA GLY A 124 1.02 20.84 -9.15
C GLY A 124 1.45 19.44 -9.62
N GLY A 125 2.74 19.11 -9.53
CA GLY A 125 3.21 17.74 -9.82
C GLY A 125 2.63 16.74 -8.84
N MET A 126 2.11 15.60 -9.32
CA MET A 126 1.57 14.55 -8.47
C MET A 126 2.70 13.85 -7.71
N ILE A 127 2.54 13.72 -6.38
CA ILE A 127 3.44 12.96 -5.53
C ILE A 127 2.99 11.50 -5.50
N THR A 128 1.72 11.29 -5.13
CA THR A 128 1.08 9.97 -5.07
C THR A 128 -0.44 10.10 -5.07
N ASP A 129 -1.07 8.96 -5.13
CA ASP A 129 -2.51 8.79 -5.04
C ASP A 129 -2.87 7.70 -4.03
N GLY A 130 -4.15 7.53 -3.79
CA GLY A 130 -4.65 6.47 -2.92
C GLY A 130 -6.10 6.66 -2.51
N VAL A 131 -6.55 5.77 -1.64
CA VAL A 131 -7.92 5.79 -1.12
C VAL A 131 -7.91 6.31 0.30
N MET A 132 -8.62 7.42 0.51
CA MET A 132 -8.85 7.96 1.85
C MET A 132 -10.17 7.43 2.41
N LEU A 133 -10.14 7.04 3.67
CA LEU A 133 -11.29 6.59 4.45
C LEU A 133 -11.60 7.65 5.52
N HIS A 134 -12.84 8.12 5.57
CA HIS A 134 -13.32 9.00 6.63
C HIS A 134 -14.01 8.18 7.73
N LEU A 135 -13.22 7.70 8.70
CA LEU A 135 -13.67 6.72 9.69
C LEU A 135 -14.59 7.35 10.74
N LYS A 136 -14.22 8.52 11.24
CA LYS A 136 -15.02 9.36 12.13
C LYS A 136 -14.51 10.78 12.08
N LYS A 137 -15.25 11.74 12.65
CA LYS A 137 -14.80 13.12 12.77
C LYS A 137 -13.43 13.17 13.44
N GLY A 138 -12.49 13.86 12.81
CA GLY A 138 -11.11 13.97 13.28
C GLY A 138 -10.29 12.67 13.12
N LEU A 139 -10.71 11.73 12.27
CA LEU A 139 -9.95 10.50 11.99
C LEU A 139 -10.08 10.08 10.53
N LEU A 140 -9.00 10.21 9.81
CA LEU A 140 -8.83 9.83 8.42
C LEU A 140 -7.74 8.78 8.30
N TRP A 141 -7.93 7.80 7.42
CA TRP A 141 -6.86 6.92 6.97
C TRP A 141 -6.66 7.11 5.48
N MET A 142 -5.40 7.23 5.06
CA MET A 142 -5.01 7.28 3.66
C MET A 142 -4.24 6.01 3.30
N ALA A 143 -4.88 5.09 2.60
CA ALA A 143 -4.24 3.92 1.99
C ALA A 143 -3.57 4.39 0.70
N GLN A 144 -2.29 4.73 0.81
CA GLN A 144 -1.51 5.32 -0.28
C GLN A 144 -0.80 4.26 -1.12
N ALA A 145 -0.58 4.60 -2.38
CA ALA A 145 0.32 3.90 -3.27
C ALA A 145 1.78 4.01 -2.77
N ASP A 146 2.73 3.44 -3.51
CA ASP A 146 4.15 3.50 -3.15
C ASP A 146 4.66 4.94 -3.07
N GLY A 147 5.53 5.21 -2.09
CA GLY A 147 6.15 6.52 -1.90
C GLY A 147 6.29 6.98 -0.45
N GLU A 148 7.09 8.02 -0.26
CA GLU A 148 7.50 8.57 1.05
C GLU A 148 6.50 9.61 1.62
N LEU A 149 5.21 9.41 1.44
CA LEU A 149 4.21 10.40 1.81
C LEU A 149 4.03 10.60 3.30
N PHE A 150 4.36 9.62 4.11
CA PHE A 150 4.32 9.77 5.57
C PHE A 150 5.14 10.98 6.03
N LYS A 151 6.37 11.11 5.53
CA LYS A 151 7.24 12.26 5.84
C LYS A 151 6.70 13.59 5.27
N TRP A 152 6.02 13.54 4.12
CA TRP A 152 5.35 14.71 3.56
C TRP A 152 4.24 15.22 4.49
N TYR A 153 3.43 14.31 5.04
CA TYR A 153 2.40 14.68 6.00
C TYR A 153 2.99 15.23 7.29
N GLU A 154 4.00 14.58 7.86
CA GLU A 154 4.68 15.07 9.07
C GLU A 154 5.26 16.49 8.86
N ALA A 155 5.90 16.73 7.73
CA ALA A 155 6.48 18.04 7.41
C ALA A 155 5.43 19.17 7.32
N HIS A 156 4.22 18.84 6.84
CA HIS A 156 3.12 19.81 6.67
C HIS A 156 2.18 19.89 7.88
N ALA A 157 2.30 18.98 8.84
CA ALA A 157 1.45 18.97 10.04
C ALA A 157 1.74 20.13 10.99
N LYS A 158 2.90 20.79 10.85
CA LYS A 158 3.27 21.92 11.71
C LYS A 158 2.25 23.06 11.62
N GLY A 159 1.69 23.44 12.75
CA GLY A 159 0.67 24.49 12.85
C GLY A 159 -0.77 24.00 12.82
N PHE A 160 -0.97 22.68 12.72
CA PHE A 160 -2.28 22.03 12.85
C PHE A 160 -2.33 21.18 14.13
N ASP A 161 -3.49 21.12 14.76
CA ASP A 161 -3.75 20.19 15.87
C ASP A 161 -4.11 18.80 15.31
N VAL A 162 -3.07 18.13 14.79
CA VAL A 162 -3.17 16.80 14.19
C VAL A 162 -2.00 15.92 14.61
N ASN A 163 -2.26 14.61 14.65
CA ASN A 163 -1.26 13.58 14.79
C ASN A 163 -1.25 12.71 13.53
N VAL A 164 -0.07 12.51 12.95
CA VAL A 164 0.16 11.63 11.80
C VAL A 164 0.92 10.41 12.27
N LYS A 165 0.43 9.21 12.00
CA LYS A 165 1.10 7.98 12.41
C LYS A 165 0.78 6.78 11.50
N ASP A 166 1.63 5.77 11.58
CA ASP A 166 1.37 4.44 11.03
C ASP A 166 0.39 3.69 11.96
N PRO A 167 -0.83 3.35 11.52
CA PRO A 167 -1.80 2.62 12.31
C PRO A 167 -1.46 1.12 12.47
N LYS A 168 -0.34 0.64 11.88
CA LYS A 168 0.11 -0.76 11.92
C LYS A 168 -0.91 -1.75 11.35
N VAL A 169 -1.62 -1.36 10.30
CA VAL A 169 -2.59 -2.21 9.61
C VAL A 169 -2.10 -2.60 8.22
N TRP A 170 -2.66 -3.68 7.72
CA TRP A 170 -2.38 -4.23 6.40
C TRP A 170 -3.61 -4.15 5.52
N VAL A 171 -3.38 -4.04 4.21
CA VAL A 171 -4.45 -3.98 3.23
C VAL A 171 -4.51 -5.30 2.47
N SER A 172 -5.70 -5.87 2.40
CA SER A 172 -6.03 -6.94 1.46
C SER A 172 -7.17 -6.48 0.57
N GLN A 173 -7.14 -6.91 -0.68
CA GLN A 173 -8.15 -6.56 -1.67
C GLN A 173 -8.93 -7.82 -2.08
N ILE A 174 -10.25 -7.73 -2.06
CA ILE A 174 -11.14 -8.73 -2.64
C ILE A 174 -11.57 -8.19 -4.01
N GLN A 175 -11.16 -8.85 -5.08
CA GLN A 175 -11.35 -8.38 -6.45
C GLN A 175 -12.02 -9.42 -7.33
N GLY A 176 -12.83 -8.96 -8.27
CA GLY A 176 -13.50 -9.75 -9.28
C GLY A 176 -15.02 -9.57 -9.29
N PRO A 177 -15.72 -10.06 -10.33
CA PRO A 177 -17.18 -9.86 -10.46
C PRO A 177 -17.99 -10.53 -9.35
N LYS A 178 -17.42 -11.49 -8.63
CA LYS A 178 -18.08 -12.19 -7.52
C LYS A 178 -17.68 -11.62 -6.14
N SER A 179 -16.93 -10.51 -6.07
CA SER A 179 -16.42 -9.95 -4.80
C SER A 179 -17.51 -9.54 -3.79
N MET A 180 -18.73 -9.22 -4.27
CA MET A 180 -19.86 -8.89 -3.39
C MET A 180 -20.62 -10.11 -2.86
N HIS A 181 -20.17 -11.32 -3.20
CA HIS A 181 -20.80 -12.57 -2.79
C HIS A 181 -19.98 -13.31 -1.71
N VAL A 182 -18.90 -12.70 -1.26
CA VAL A 182 -17.95 -13.23 -0.25
C VAL A 182 -18.21 -12.61 1.11
#